data_c82f52dceb1e55f4ce4df80b1ca382c3
#
_entry.id   c82f52dceb1e55f4ce4df80b1ca382c3
#
_cell.length_a   1.000
_cell.length_b   1.000
_cell.length_c   1.000
_cell.angle_alpha   90.00
_cell.angle_beta   90.00
_cell.angle_gamma   90.00
#
_symmetry.space_group_name_H-M   'P 1'
#
loop_
_entity.id
_entity.type
_entity.pdbx_description
1 polymer ?
#
loop_
_entity_poly.entity_id
_entity_poly.type
_entity_poly.pdbx_seq_one_letter_code
_entity_poly.pdbx_strand_id
1 'polypeptide(L)'
;HIIMLIGIAFSSIMLLFGLVMQPVLNDYKKTIIDNMPCKYQYILKMPVEIKDNEAEKYAITKLEMQRDNGLNDEFTVYGLNEDSQYFDIDFSGLKDNEIYVSDGVLDKYRLKKGDTITLKEKYEDKEYTYKIAGSYVYPSSLAVFMDIDRFRDDFDKQDTYYSGYFTDNELDIDEKYVATKLTQNDMTIVADQLTDSMGRMFYIWLVFAVALYM
;
A
#
# COMPACT_ATOMS: atom_id res chain seq x y z
N HIS A 1 -11.36 46.33 -11.30
CA HIS A 1 -10.56 46.08 -10.07
C HIS A 1 -10.86 44.73 -9.42
N ILE A 2 -12.14 44.29 -9.32
CA ILE A 2 -12.51 43.01 -8.69
C ILE A 2 -11.93 41.81 -9.47
N ILE A 3 -12.00 41.79 -10.80
CA ILE A 3 -11.47 40.73 -11.68
C ILE A 3 -9.95 40.59 -11.52
N MET A 4 -9.26 41.75 -11.43
CA MET A 4 -7.82 41.77 -11.22
C MET A 4 -7.42 41.21 -9.84
N LEU A 5 -8.17 41.52 -8.77
CA LEU A 5 -7.97 40.95 -7.45
C LEU A 5 -8.18 39.44 -7.42
N ILE A 6 -9.22 38.95 -8.08
CA ILE A 6 -9.50 37.49 -8.22
C ILE A 6 -8.38 36.82 -9.00
N GLY A 7 -7.88 37.42 -10.07
CA GLY A 7 -6.77 36.90 -10.86
C GLY A 7 -5.48 36.77 -10.04
N ILE A 8 -5.13 37.82 -9.27
CA ILE A 8 -3.94 37.79 -8.40
C ILE A 8 -4.09 36.73 -7.29
N ALA A 9 -5.26 36.66 -6.64
CA ALA A 9 -5.52 35.69 -5.59
C ALA A 9 -5.42 34.26 -6.12
N PHE A 10 -6.00 33.99 -7.30
CA PHE A 10 -5.95 32.67 -7.95
C PHE A 10 -4.51 32.29 -8.34
N SER A 11 -3.76 33.21 -8.96
CA SER A 11 -2.35 32.97 -9.29
C SER A 11 -1.50 32.68 -8.06
N SER A 12 -1.73 33.40 -6.95
CA SER A 12 -1.01 33.20 -5.69
C SER A 12 -1.32 31.83 -5.09
N ILE A 13 -2.57 31.40 -5.10
CA ILE A 13 -2.99 30.08 -4.61
C ILE A 13 -2.34 28.96 -5.45
N MET A 14 -2.35 29.10 -6.77
CA MET A 14 -1.73 28.13 -7.68
C MET A 14 -0.21 28.04 -7.51
N LEU A 15 0.44 29.19 -7.30
CA LEU A 15 1.89 29.23 -7.05
C LEU A 15 2.24 28.56 -5.72
N LEU A 16 1.50 28.85 -4.66
CA LEU A 16 1.67 28.21 -3.36
C LEU A 16 1.42 26.70 -3.44
N PHE A 17 0.37 26.29 -4.14
CA PHE A 17 0.08 24.86 -4.36
C PHE A 17 1.24 24.14 -5.07
N GLY A 18 1.78 24.71 -6.16
CA GLY A 18 2.93 24.16 -6.87
C GLY A 18 4.18 24.07 -6.01
N LEU A 19 4.46 25.08 -5.18
CA LEU A 19 5.63 25.08 -4.30
C LEU A 19 5.54 24.10 -3.15
N VAL A 20 4.33 23.85 -2.62
CA VAL A 20 4.12 22.93 -1.48
C VAL A 20 4.00 21.48 -1.95
N MET A 21 3.36 21.25 -3.09
CA MET A 21 3.03 19.91 -3.54
C MET A 21 4.26 19.07 -3.93
N GLN A 22 5.25 19.69 -4.55
CA GLN A 22 6.46 18.98 -4.98
C GLN A 22 7.26 18.40 -3.79
N PRO A 23 7.55 19.16 -2.73
CA PRO A 23 8.13 18.60 -1.50
C PRO A 23 7.28 17.49 -0.87
N VAL A 24 5.96 17.64 -0.82
CA VAL A 24 5.05 16.63 -0.26
C VAL A 24 5.10 15.32 -1.06
N LEU A 25 5.08 15.39 -2.40
CA LEU A 25 5.19 14.19 -3.24
C LEU A 25 6.56 13.51 -3.11
N ASN A 26 7.63 14.29 -3.01
CA ASN A 26 8.97 13.75 -2.81
C ASN A 26 9.11 13.09 -1.44
N ASP A 27 8.55 13.68 -0.39
CA ASP A 27 8.53 13.11 0.95
C ASP A 27 7.70 11.83 0.99
N TYR A 28 6.53 11.82 0.34
CA TYR A 28 5.70 10.62 0.19
C TYR A 28 6.44 9.49 -0.54
N LYS A 29 7.10 9.81 -1.66
CA LYS A 29 7.93 8.86 -2.41
C LYS A 29 9.05 8.29 -1.54
N LYS A 30 9.75 9.16 -0.80
CA LYS A 30 10.80 8.74 0.13
C LYS A 30 10.23 7.84 1.22
N THR A 31 9.10 8.20 1.80
CA THR A 31 8.41 7.39 2.82
C THR A 31 8.07 5.99 2.28
N ILE A 32 7.59 5.87 1.04
CA ILE A 32 7.34 4.57 0.41
C ILE A 32 8.64 3.77 0.32
N ILE A 33 9.71 4.35 -0.21
CA ILE A 33 10.99 3.65 -0.42
C ILE A 33 11.61 3.23 0.93
N ASP A 34 11.64 4.14 1.91
CA ASP A 34 12.25 3.90 3.21
C ASP A 34 11.50 2.84 4.04
N ASN A 35 10.21 2.63 3.76
CA ASN A 35 9.37 1.65 4.47
C ASN A 35 9.00 0.45 3.60
N MET A 36 9.63 0.26 2.45
CA MET A 36 9.49 -1.00 1.72
C MET A 36 10.25 -2.11 2.43
N PRO A 37 9.59 -3.24 2.69
CA PRO A 37 10.21 -4.33 3.42
C PRO A 37 11.30 -5.03 2.60
N CYS A 38 11.21 -5.06 1.27
CA CYS A 38 12.12 -5.75 0.37
C CYS A 38 12.27 -5.02 -0.97
N LYS A 39 13.27 -5.38 -1.77
CA LYS A 39 13.46 -4.80 -3.12
C LYS A 39 12.51 -5.38 -4.16
N TYR A 40 12.16 -6.66 -4.02
CA TYR A 40 11.32 -7.39 -4.95
C TYR A 40 10.23 -8.16 -4.20
N GLN A 41 8.99 -8.01 -4.64
CA GLN A 41 7.87 -8.82 -4.22
C GLN A 41 7.34 -9.59 -5.43
N TYR A 42 7.46 -10.91 -5.39
CA TYR A 42 6.92 -11.79 -6.43
C TYR A 42 5.57 -12.33 -6.00
N ILE A 43 4.55 -12.16 -6.83
CA ILE A 43 3.25 -12.81 -6.69
C ILE A 43 3.20 -13.90 -7.75
N LEU A 44 2.95 -15.14 -7.36
CA LEU A 44 2.96 -16.31 -8.22
C LEU A 44 1.53 -16.70 -8.63
N LYS A 45 1.40 -17.25 -9.84
CA LYS A 45 0.15 -17.89 -10.31
C LYS A 45 -0.10 -19.23 -9.63
N MET A 46 0.98 -19.91 -9.26
CA MET A 46 0.98 -21.16 -8.53
C MET A 46 2.28 -21.27 -7.72
N PRO A 47 2.28 -22.00 -6.60
CA PRO A 47 3.47 -22.21 -5.81
C PRO A 47 4.59 -22.87 -6.64
N VAL A 48 5.78 -22.30 -6.63
CA VAL A 48 6.99 -22.81 -7.29
C VAL A 48 8.14 -22.71 -6.33
N GLU A 49 8.73 -23.86 -5.98
CA GLU A 49 9.91 -23.89 -5.12
C GLU A 49 11.14 -23.34 -5.83
N ILE A 50 11.88 -22.51 -5.14
CA ILE A 50 13.14 -21.93 -5.60
C ILE A 50 14.29 -22.40 -4.70
N LYS A 51 15.51 -22.29 -5.21
CA LYS A 51 16.72 -22.67 -4.48
C LYS A 51 17.35 -21.52 -3.70
N ASP A 52 16.74 -20.35 -3.73
CA ASP A 52 17.24 -19.19 -3.02
C ASP A 52 16.80 -19.23 -1.55
N ASN A 53 17.79 -19.33 -0.66
CA ASN A 53 17.55 -19.41 0.78
C ASN A 53 17.28 -18.04 1.43
N GLU A 54 17.46 -16.93 0.70
CA GLU A 54 17.22 -15.57 1.17
C GLU A 54 15.81 -15.08 0.83
N ALA A 55 15.10 -15.81 -0.02
CA ALA A 55 13.72 -15.48 -0.37
C ALA A 55 12.74 -16.04 0.64
N GLU A 56 11.88 -15.18 1.18
CA GLU A 56 10.89 -15.52 2.19
C GLU A 56 9.52 -15.74 1.57
N LYS A 57 8.89 -16.88 1.87
CA LYS A 57 7.53 -17.19 1.45
C LYS A 57 6.52 -16.37 2.23
N TYR A 58 5.49 -15.88 1.54
CA TYR A 58 4.35 -15.22 2.14
C TYR A 58 3.05 -15.61 1.45
N ALA A 59 1.95 -15.42 2.15
CA ALA A 59 0.60 -15.59 1.60
C ALA A 59 -0.09 -14.22 1.44
N ILE A 60 -0.96 -14.10 0.44
CA ILE A 60 -1.69 -12.86 0.18
C ILE A 60 -3.12 -13.18 -0.29
N THR A 61 -4.07 -12.37 0.17
CA THR A 61 -5.44 -12.32 -0.35
C THR A 61 -5.97 -10.89 -0.29
N LYS A 62 -7.11 -10.66 -0.93
CA LYS A 62 -7.77 -9.35 -0.93
C LYS A 62 -9.14 -9.46 -0.29
N LEU A 63 -9.44 -8.55 0.60
CA LEU A 63 -10.74 -8.37 1.21
C LEU A 63 -11.23 -6.95 0.97
N GLU A 64 -12.51 -6.70 1.17
CA GLU A 64 -13.12 -5.39 1.03
C GLU A 64 -13.79 -4.95 2.33
N MET A 65 -13.64 -3.68 2.66
CA MET A 65 -14.47 -3.05 3.67
C MET A 65 -15.64 -2.36 2.99
N GLN A 66 -16.85 -2.75 3.36
CA GLN A 66 -18.06 -2.10 2.87
C GLN A 66 -18.24 -0.74 3.55
N ARG A 67 -18.58 0.27 2.74
CA ARG A 67 -18.90 1.61 3.20
C ARG A 67 -20.38 1.93 2.94
N ASP A 68 -20.95 2.76 3.80
CA ASP A 68 -22.35 3.22 3.68
C ASP A 68 -22.64 3.93 2.35
N ASN A 69 -21.63 4.48 1.70
CA ASN A 69 -21.74 5.17 0.41
C ASN A 69 -21.67 4.25 -0.82
N GLY A 70 -21.59 2.92 -0.62
CA GLY A 70 -21.49 1.92 -1.68
C GLY A 70 -20.12 1.83 -2.37
N LEU A 71 -19.13 2.59 -1.92
CA LEU A 71 -17.74 2.47 -2.37
C LEU A 71 -17.00 1.55 -1.40
N ASN A 72 -16.51 0.41 -1.89
CA ASN A 72 -15.73 -0.50 -1.08
C ASN A 72 -14.25 -0.16 -1.16
N ASP A 73 -13.56 -0.22 -0.04
CA ASP A 73 -12.11 -0.11 0.00
C ASP A 73 -11.50 -1.52 0.02
N GLU A 74 -10.55 -1.75 -0.88
CA GLU A 74 -9.81 -3.01 -0.97
C GLU A 74 -8.68 -3.03 0.06
N PHE A 75 -8.59 -4.12 0.80
CA PHE A 75 -7.55 -4.41 1.77
C PHE A 75 -6.71 -5.58 1.28
N THR A 76 -5.41 -5.45 1.39
CA THR A 76 -4.48 -6.54 1.14
C THR A 76 -4.18 -7.24 2.46
N VAL A 77 -4.48 -8.54 2.56
CA VAL A 77 -4.18 -9.34 3.74
C VAL A 77 -2.91 -10.15 3.49
N TYR A 78 -1.92 -9.96 4.34
CA TYR A 78 -0.65 -10.67 4.31
C TYR A 78 -0.59 -11.72 5.41
N GLY A 79 -0.29 -12.97 5.03
CA GLY A 79 0.17 -14.02 5.93
C GLY A 79 1.69 -14.06 5.92
N LEU A 80 2.33 -13.75 7.04
CA LEU A 80 3.78 -13.59 7.20
C LEU A 80 4.32 -14.66 8.16
N ASN A 81 5.59 -15.03 8.00
CA ASN A 81 6.25 -15.90 8.95
C ASN A 81 6.50 -15.15 10.27
N GLU A 82 6.43 -15.85 11.38
CA GLU A 82 6.66 -15.29 12.72
C GLU A 82 8.08 -14.70 12.86
N ASP A 83 9.06 -15.32 12.20
CA ASP A 83 10.47 -14.92 12.17
C ASP A 83 10.85 -14.19 10.86
N SER A 84 9.92 -13.43 10.28
CA SER A 84 10.15 -12.69 9.04
C SER A 84 11.37 -11.79 9.14
N GLN A 85 12.26 -11.87 8.15
CA GLN A 85 13.40 -10.96 8.03
C GLN A 85 13.04 -9.62 7.36
N TYR A 86 11.85 -9.53 6.78
CA TYR A 86 11.38 -8.36 6.04
C TYR A 86 10.36 -7.53 6.81
N PHE A 87 9.66 -8.14 7.78
CA PHE A 87 8.65 -7.45 8.58
C PHE A 87 8.95 -7.63 10.07
N ASP A 88 9.23 -6.53 10.75
CA ASP A 88 9.42 -6.51 12.20
C ASP A 88 8.06 -6.42 12.89
N ILE A 89 7.31 -7.51 12.86
CA ILE A 89 5.99 -7.66 13.48
C ILE A 89 6.02 -8.89 14.39
N ASP A 90 5.81 -8.67 15.67
CA ASP A 90 5.73 -9.75 16.66
C ASP A 90 4.28 -10.28 16.73
N PHE A 91 4.06 -11.46 16.20
CA PHE A 91 2.78 -12.18 16.28
C PHE A 91 2.64 -13.02 17.55
N SER A 92 3.72 -13.19 18.34
CA SER A 92 3.69 -13.97 19.56
C SER A 92 2.72 -13.36 20.58
N GLY A 93 1.89 -14.19 21.17
CA GLY A 93 0.90 -13.76 22.16
C GLY A 93 -0.33 -13.04 21.61
N LEU A 94 -0.49 -12.93 20.29
CA LEU A 94 -1.76 -12.49 19.71
C LEU A 94 -2.84 -13.56 19.92
N LYS A 95 -4.07 -13.09 20.13
CA LYS A 95 -5.25 -13.96 20.15
C LYS A 95 -5.70 -14.29 18.74
N ASP A 96 -6.47 -15.36 18.59
CA ASP A 96 -6.94 -15.85 17.28
C ASP A 96 -7.73 -14.83 16.45
N ASN A 97 -8.21 -13.74 17.03
CA ASN A 97 -8.91 -12.67 16.31
C ASN A 97 -8.14 -11.34 16.26
N GLU A 98 -6.89 -11.30 16.71
CA GLU A 98 -6.08 -10.09 16.75
C GLU A 98 -5.15 -10.03 15.54
N ILE A 99 -5.04 -8.84 14.92
CA ILE A 99 -4.24 -8.59 13.72
C ILE A 99 -3.46 -7.27 13.87
N TYR A 100 -2.42 -7.11 13.07
CA TYR A 100 -1.83 -5.81 12.78
C TYR A 100 -2.43 -5.22 11.50
N VAL A 101 -2.48 -3.89 11.41
CA VAL A 101 -2.94 -3.17 10.23
C VAL A 101 -1.90 -2.15 9.79
N SER A 102 -1.93 -1.69 8.54
CA SER A 102 -1.10 -0.55 8.13
C SER A 102 -1.56 0.72 8.84
N ASP A 103 -0.63 1.63 9.10
CA ASP A 103 -0.88 2.94 9.70
C ASP A 103 -1.95 3.73 8.92
N GLY A 104 -1.94 3.65 7.58
CA GLY A 104 -2.96 4.24 6.73
C GLY A 104 -4.40 3.75 7.01
N VAL A 105 -4.59 2.53 7.55
CA VAL A 105 -5.90 2.04 7.99
C VAL A 105 -6.37 2.79 9.22
N LEU A 106 -5.49 2.96 10.21
CA LEU A 106 -5.83 3.71 11.44
C LEU A 106 -6.21 5.14 11.12
N ASP A 107 -5.43 5.81 10.28
CA ASP A 107 -5.65 7.21 9.90
C ASP A 107 -6.93 7.39 9.09
N LYS A 108 -7.14 6.56 8.07
CA LYS A 108 -8.28 6.67 7.16
C LYS A 108 -9.62 6.45 7.87
N TYR A 109 -9.67 5.46 8.75
CA TYR A 109 -10.91 5.08 9.45
C TYR A 109 -11.01 5.64 10.87
N ARG A 110 -9.99 6.37 11.33
CA ARG A 110 -9.89 6.90 12.70
C ARG A 110 -9.98 5.81 13.76
N LEU A 111 -9.40 4.65 13.44
CA LEU A 111 -9.33 3.49 14.33
C LEU A 111 -8.07 3.56 15.19
N LYS A 112 -8.08 2.78 16.26
CA LYS A 112 -6.97 2.64 17.19
C LYS A 112 -6.81 1.19 17.67
N LYS A 113 -5.69 0.90 18.30
CA LYS A 113 -5.48 -0.38 18.95
C LYS A 113 -6.65 -0.74 19.88
N GLY A 114 -7.16 -1.95 19.72
CA GLY A 114 -8.30 -2.49 20.46
C GLY A 114 -9.65 -2.36 19.74
N ASP A 115 -9.75 -1.53 18.72
CA ASP A 115 -10.93 -1.43 17.88
C ASP A 115 -11.08 -2.67 16.98
N THR A 116 -12.28 -2.86 16.44
CA THR A 116 -12.62 -4.00 15.60
C THR A 116 -12.84 -3.54 14.16
N ILE A 117 -12.37 -4.34 13.20
CA ILE A 117 -12.58 -4.16 11.76
C ILE A 117 -13.26 -5.40 11.18
N THR A 118 -14.27 -5.20 10.33
CA THR A 118 -14.93 -6.28 9.60
C THR A 118 -14.65 -6.13 8.12
N LEU A 119 -14.10 -7.18 7.51
CA LEU A 119 -13.74 -7.27 6.11
C LEU A 119 -14.51 -8.42 5.47
N LYS A 120 -14.82 -8.30 4.17
CA LYS A 120 -15.62 -9.24 3.41
C LYS A 120 -14.89 -9.71 2.15
N GLU A 121 -15.11 -10.93 1.75
CA GLU A 121 -14.68 -11.40 0.43
C GLU A 121 -15.51 -10.73 -0.67
N LYS A 122 -14.84 -10.38 -1.76
CA LYS A 122 -15.47 -9.63 -2.87
C LYS A 122 -16.59 -10.38 -3.57
N TYR A 123 -16.46 -11.70 -3.68
CA TYR A 123 -17.36 -12.54 -4.47
C TYR A 123 -18.10 -13.58 -3.64
N GLU A 124 -17.81 -13.65 -2.34
CA GLU A 124 -18.41 -14.58 -1.41
C GLU A 124 -19.07 -13.84 -0.25
N ASP A 125 -20.07 -14.47 0.36
CA ASP A 125 -20.78 -13.87 1.49
C ASP A 125 -20.11 -14.24 2.83
N LYS A 126 -18.75 -14.23 2.81
CA LYS A 126 -17.91 -14.57 3.97
C LYS A 126 -17.30 -13.29 4.55
N GLU A 127 -17.54 -13.09 5.84
CA GLU A 127 -17.05 -11.92 6.59
C GLU A 127 -16.05 -12.37 7.65
N TYR A 128 -15.04 -11.53 7.86
CA TYR A 128 -14.00 -11.73 8.85
C TYR A 128 -13.96 -10.52 9.77
N THR A 129 -14.07 -10.78 11.07
CA THR A 129 -14.05 -9.73 12.09
C THR A 129 -12.81 -9.88 12.94
N TYR A 130 -11.95 -8.87 12.88
CA TYR A 130 -10.67 -8.83 13.56
C TYR A 130 -10.58 -7.68 14.55
N LYS A 131 -9.83 -7.88 15.62
CA LYS A 131 -9.46 -6.84 16.58
C LYS A 131 -8.05 -6.35 16.27
N ILE A 132 -7.85 -5.04 16.27
CA ILE A 132 -6.57 -4.41 15.97
C ILE A 132 -5.65 -4.52 17.19
N ALA A 133 -4.57 -5.29 17.07
CA ALA A 133 -3.52 -5.42 18.09
C ALA A 133 -2.50 -4.29 18.02
N GLY A 134 -2.27 -3.73 16.83
CA GLY A 134 -1.33 -2.65 16.60
C GLY A 134 -1.28 -2.25 15.12
N SER A 135 -0.33 -1.39 14.79
CA SER A 135 -0.09 -0.96 13.41
C SER A 135 1.36 -1.14 13.00
N TYR A 136 1.58 -1.26 11.72
CA TYR A 136 2.87 -1.30 11.06
C TYR A 136 2.93 -0.20 9.99
N VAL A 137 4.07 0.50 9.88
CA VAL A 137 4.25 1.56 8.89
C VAL A 137 4.36 0.94 7.50
N TYR A 138 3.27 0.99 6.75
CA TYR A 138 3.18 0.42 5.41
C TYR A 138 2.39 1.34 4.48
N PRO A 139 3.07 2.32 3.83
CA PRO A 139 2.40 3.38 3.06
C PRO A 139 1.85 2.91 1.72
N SER A 140 2.18 1.70 1.27
CA SER A 140 1.86 1.23 -0.09
C SER A 140 0.40 0.85 -0.29
N SER A 141 -0.30 0.40 0.75
CA SER A 141 -1.72 -0.01 0.67
C SER A 141 -2.40 -0.06 2.03
N LEU A 142 -3.73 -0.17 2.02
CA LEU A 142 -4.49 -0.59 3.19
C LEU A 142 -4.21 -2.08 3.40
N ALA A 143 -3.46 -2.40 4.44
CA ALA A 143 -2.99 -3.76 4.67
C ALA A 143 -3.38 -4.30 6.05
N VAL A 144 -3.56 -5.61 6.10
CA VAL A 144 -3.71 -6.42 7.30
C VAL A 144 -2.55 -7.41 7.34
N PHE A 145 -1.97 -7.60 8.50
CA PHE A 145 -0.86 -8.53 8.72
C PHE A 145 -1.23 -9.51 9.81
N MET A 146 -1.04 -10.79 9.51
CA MET A 146 -1.25 -11.90 10.43
C MET A 146 -0.19 -12.98 10.22
N ASP A 147 -0.07 -13.89 11.17
CA ASP A 147 0.76 -15.07 11.01
C ASP A 147 0.30 -15.93 9.83
N ILE A 148 1.26 -16.56 9.11
CA ILE A 148 0.96 -17.31 7.88
C ILE A 148 0.12 -18.56 8.14
N ASP A 149 0.31 -19.24 9.27
CA ASP A 149 -0.47 -20.44 9.59
C ASP A 149 -1.91 -20.07 9.89
N ARG A 150 -2.10 -18.98 10.63
CA ARG A 150 -3.43 -18.42 10.84
C ARG A 150 -4.08 -17.95 9.53
N PHE A 151 -3.32 -17.31 8.63
CA PHE A 151 -3.84 -16.97 7.29
C PHE A 151 -4.36 -18.20 6.56
N ARG A 152 -3.62 -19.31 6.64
CA ARG A 152 -4.04 -20.57 6.01
C ARG A 152 -5.34 -21.11 6.61
N ASP A 153 -5.48 -21.04 7.93
CA ASP A 153 -6.69 -21.48 8.64
C ASP A 153 -7.90 -20.58 8.30
N ASP A 154 -7.75 -19.26 8.38
CA ASP A 154 -8.84 -18.30 8.12
C ASP A 154 -9.37 -18.40 6.68
N PHE A 155 -8.50 -18.64 5.71
CA PHE A 155 -8.81 -18.68 4.28
C PHE A 155 -8.88 -20.09 3.69
N ASP A 156 -9.02 -21.14 4.51
CA ASP A 156 -9.18 -22.55 4.10
C ASP A 156 -8.07 -22.99 3.12
N LYS A 157 -6.79 -22.61 3.39
CA LYS A 157 -5.63 -22.98 2.59
C LYS A 157 -4.91 -24.17 3.18
N GLN A 158 -4.15 -24.87 2.33
CA GLN A 158 -3.29 -25.98 2.78
C GLN A 158 -2.11 -25.42 3.61
N ASP A 159 -1.58 -26.23 4.53
CA ASP A 159 -0.45 -25.86 5.42
C ASP A 159 0.83 -25.46 4.66
N THR A 160 0.96 -25.88 3.43
CA THR A 160 2.11 -25.54 2.56
C THR A 160 1.83 -24.38 1.61
N TYR A 161 0.63 -23.77 1.69
CA TYR A 161 0.24 -22.71 0.77
C TYR A 161 1.05 -21.43 1.00
N TYR A 162 1.49 -20.84 -0.10
CA TYR A 162 2.05 -19.50 -0.18
C TYR A 162 1.72 -18.88 -1.54
N SER A 163 1.72 -17.55 -1.59
CA SER A 163 1.36 -16.80 -2.79
C SER A 163 2.57 -16.23 -3.53
N GLY A 164 3.74 -16.17 -2.89
CA GLY A 164 4.91 -15.57 -3.50
C GLY A 164 6.11 -15.47 -2.57
N TYR A 165 7.03 -14.59 -2.97
CA TYR A 165 8.29 -14.38 -2.29
C TYR A 165 8.59 -12.91 -2.07
N PHE A 166 9.07 -12.57 -0.88
CA PHE A 166 9.83 -11.34 -0.61
C PHE A 166 11.31 -11.63 -0.76
N THR A 167 12.05 -10.73 -1.39
CA THR A 167 13.50 -10.91 -1.59
C THR A 167 14.18 -9.58 -1.93
N ASP A 168 15.45 -9.46 -1.61
CA ASP A 168 16.31 -8.38 -2.04
C ASP A 168 17.10 -8.69 -3.32
N ASN A 169 17.03 -9.94 -3.78
CA ASN A 169 17.67 -10.40 -4.99
C ASN A 169 16.65 -10.69 -6.10
N GLU A 170 17.04 -10.52 -7.34
CA GLU A 170 16.21 -10.93 -8.45
C GLU A 170 16.20 -12.46 -8.58
N LEU A 171 15.01 -13.06 -8.56
CA LEU A 171 14.83 -14.50 -8.60
C LEU A 171 14.76 -14.99 -10.04
N ASP A 172 15.40 -16.13 -10.32
CA ASP A 172 15.30 -16.85 -11.59
C ASP A 172 14.05 -17.75 -11.56
N ILE A 173 12.89 -17.15 -11.78
CA ILE A 173 11.60 -17.84 -11.91
C ILE A 173 11.09 -17.63 -13.33
N ASP A 174 10.69 -18.73 -13.98
CA ASP A 174 10.07 -18.68 -15.31
C ASP A 174 8.81 -17.79 -15.27
N GLU A 175 8.76 -16.78 -16.15
CA GLU A 175 7.69 -15.75 -16.22
C GLU A 175 6.29 -16.35 -16.31
N LYS A 176 6.15 -17.57 -16.85
CA LYS A 176 4.84 -18.26 -16.89
C LYS A 176 4.24 -18.49 -15.51
N TYR A 177 5.07 -18.61 -14.47
CA TYR A 177 4.64 -18.83 -13.08
C TYR A 177 4.46 -17.52 -12.31
N VAL A 178 5.02 -16.41 -12.79
CA VAL A 178 4.90 -15.10 -12.15
C VAL A 178 3.61 -14.42 -12.60
N ALA A 179 2.76 -14.05 -11.64
CA ALA A 179 1.60 -13.21 -11.88
C ALA A 179 1.99 -11.74 -11.93
N THR A 180 2.80 -11.31 -10.96
CA THR A 180 3.27 -9.93 -10.84
C THR A 180 4.62 -9.91 -10.13
N LYS A 181 5.53 -9.07 -10.60
CA LYS A 181 6.78 -8.70 -9.94
C LYS A 181 6.68 -7.22 -9.60
N LEU A 182 6.66 -6.90 -8.32
CA LEU A 182 6.64 -5.52 -7.83
C LEU A 182 8.06 -5.15 -7.38
N THR A 183 8.50 -3.96 -7.81
CA THR A 183 9.79 -3.38 -7.42
C THR A 183 9.58 -2.05 -6.70
N GLN A 184 10.61 -1.52 -6.06
CA GLN A 184 10.57 -0.18 -5.47
C GLN A 184 10.14 0.88 -6.49
N ASN A 185 10.59 0.75 -7.74
CA ASN A 185 10.23 1.68 -8.80
C ASN A 185 8.73 1.62 -9.13
N ASP A 186 8.14 0.43 -9.15
CA ASP A 186 6.70 0.28 -9.43
C ASP A 186 5.84 0.95 -8.36
N MET A 187 6.27 0.90 -7.10
CA MET A 187 5.57 1.52 -5.98
C MET A 187 5.60 3.05 -6.03
N THR A 188 6.63 3.64 -6.62
CA THR A 188 6.77 5.10 -6.72
C THR A 188 6.21 5.68 -8.01
N ILE A 189 5.85 4.85 -9.00
CA ILE A 189 5.43 5.29 -10.33
C ILE A 189 4.23 6.25 -10.30
N VAL A 190 3.30 6.05 -9.39
CA VAL A 190 2.13 6.94 -9.24
C VAL A 190 2.56 8.33 -8.75
N ALA A 191 3.47 8.38 -7.78
CA ALA A 191 4.01 9.64 -7.27
C ALA A 191 4.84 10.36 -8.34
N ASP A 192 5.60 9.63 -9.15
CA ASP A 192 6.36 10.17 -10.28
C ASP A 192 5.42 10.74 -11.37
N GLN A 193 4.38 10.02 -11.74
CA GLN A 193 3.39 10.48 -12.72
C GLN A 193 2.64 11.73 -12.24
N LEU A 194 2.31 11.80 -10.95
CA LEU A 194 1.70 13.00 -10.36
C LEU A 194 2.68 14.18 -10.41
N THR A 195 3.93 13.98 -10.02
CA THR A 195 4.99 15.01 -10.06
C THR A 195 5.17 15.56 -11.46
N ASP A 196 5.27 14.70 -12.47
CA ASP A 196 5.43 15.08 -13.87
C ASP A 196 4.19 15.84 -14.41
N SER A 197 3.01 15.38 -14.06
CA SER A 197 1.76 16.02 -14.49
C SER A 197 1.62 17.40 -13.87
N MET A 198 1.92 17.54 -12.59
CA MET A 198 1.87 18.82 -11.89
C MET A 198 2.94 19.79 -12.36
N GLY A 199 4.16 19.30 -12.64
CA GLY A 199 5.24 20.11 -13.22
C GLY A 199 4.81 20.72 -14.56
N ARG A 200 4.18 19.93 -15.44
CA ARG A 200 3.65 20.43 -16.73
C ARG A 200 2.55 21.47 -16.52
N MET A 201 1.61 21.23 -15.61
CA MET A 201 0.55 22.19 -15.28
C MET A 201 1.14 23.50 -14.75
N PHE A 202 2.14 23.44 -13.88
CA PHE A 202 2.82 24.61 -13.34
C PHE A 202 3.42 25.48 -14.45
N TYR A 203 4.10 24.91 -15.45
CA TYR A 203 4.62 25.65 -16.62
C TYR A 203 3.52 26.33 -17.43
N ILE A 204 2.40 25.66 -17.66
CA ILE A 204 1.26 26.24 -18.36
C ILE A 204 0.73 27.45 -17.62
N TRP A 205 0.52 27.35 -16.30
CA TRP A 205 0.04 28.45 -15.47
C TRP A 205 1.03 29.61 -15.38
N LEU A 206 2.33 29.32 -15.34
CA LEU A 206 3.36 30.34 -15.36
C LEU A 206 3.32 31.16 -16.65
N VAL A 207 3.15 30.51 -17.80
CA VAL A 207 2.99 31.19 -19.11
C VAL A 207 1.73 32.05 -19.12
N PHE A 208 0.60 31.56 -18.60
CA PHE A 208 -0.64 32.33 -18.47
C PHE A 208 -0.47 33.53 -17.52
N ALA A 209 0.19 33.35 -16.39
CA ALA A 209 0.46 34.44 -15.46
C ALA A 209 1.29 35.54 -16.11
N VAL A 210 2.36 35.19 -16.83
CA VAL A 210 3.19 36.16 -17.56
C VAL A 210 2.38 36.89 -18.62
N ALA A 211 1.54 36.16 -19.39
CA ALA A 211 0.70 36.78 -20.42
C ALA A 211 -0.37 37.74 -19.85
N LEU A 212 -0.85 37.53 -18.64
CA LEU A 212 -1.79 38.43 -17.97
C LEU A 212 -1.12 39.68 -17.37
N TYR A 213 0.19 39.65 -17.15
CA TYR A 213 0.97 40.79 -16.64
C TYR A 213 1.57 41.67 -17.74
N MET A 214 1.57 41.21 -19.00
CA MET A 214 1.97 42.00 -20.19
C MET A 214 0.76 42.73 -20.79
#